data_394ef53c66c40a3e510b17b0b236d9a1
#
_entry.id   394ef53c66c40a3e510b17b0b236d9a1
#
_cell.length_a   1.000
_cell.length_b   1.000
_cell.length_c   1.000
_cell.angle_alpha   90.00
_cell.angle_beta   90.00
_cell.angle_gamma   90.00
#
_symmetry.space_group_name_H-M   'P 1'
#
loop_
_entity.id
_entity.type
_entity.pdbx_description
1 polymer ?
#
loop_
_entity_poly.entity_id
_entity_poly.type
_entity_poly.pdbx_seq_one_letter_code
_entity_poly.pdbx_strand_id
1 'polypeptide(L)'
;MSKKNAKPYSEKIHIWGRISSITAIAALMLVPIAISAHYNAWPEAGKLFNAMKVVIPVYWISGIAEVFTYAPMLGAGGTYLSFVTGNITNLKLPCGLNAMENAGVRANSEEGEVISTIAIASSAITTTIILAVGVLAATYFAKHWRISIFPIMVGVITLIFASTMGVGTLIFVTIIASLLGAFAMYKFGWLDSKEERKAKKAAKAKK
;
A
#
# COMPACT_ATOMS: atom_id res chain seq x y z
N MET A 1 31.47 19.60 -31.26
CA MET A 1 31.00 18.43 -30.51
C MET A 1 29.54 18.17 -30.88
N SER A 2 29.30 17.09 -31.59
CA SER A 2 27.97 16.73 -32.12
C SER A 2 26.97 16.47 -30.98
N LYS A 3 25.89 17.25 -30.90
CA LYS A 3 24.70 16.96 -30.10
C LYS A 3 24.01 15.76 -30.76
N LYS A 4 24.52 14.56 -30.51
CA LYS A 4 23.93 13.30 -30.95
C LYS A 4 22.56 13.19 -30.28
N ASN A 5 21.49 13.32 -31.07
CA ASN A 5 20.11 12.85 -30.89
C ASN A 5 19.75 12.33 -29.47
N ALA A 6 19.79 13.17 -28.46
CA ALA A 6 19.17 12.83 -27.18
C ALA A 6 17.66 12.94 -27.38
N LYS A 7 16.98 11.80 -27.27
CA LYS A 7 15.50 11.79 -27.26
C LYS A 7 14.99 12.78 -26.22
N PRO A 8 13.93 13.55 -26.55
CA PRO A 8 13.36 14.49 -25.62
C PRO A 8 12.94 13.76 -24.32
N TYR A 9 12.93 14.50 -23.21
CA TYR A 9 12.63 13.97 -21.88
C TYR A 9 11.33 13.19 -21.86
N SER A 10 10.26 13.70 -22.46
CA SER A 10 8.95 13.08 -22.54
C SER A 10 8.97 11.71 -23.22
N GLU A 11 9.72 11.54 -24.31
CA GLU A 11 9.80 10.25 -25.00
C GLU A 11 10.47 9.17 -24.14
N LYS A 12 11.54 9.56 -23.43
CA LYS A 12 12.22 8.64 -22.48
C LYS A 12 11.32 8.23 -21.33
N ILE A 13 10.59 9.17 -20.76
CA ILE A 13 9.64 8.91 -19.67
C ILE A 13 8.56 7.93 -20.11
N HIS A 14 7.99 8.10 -21.27
CA HIS A 14 6.97 7.16 -21.77
C HIS A 14 7.51 5.76 -22.01
N ILE A 15 8.74 5.63 -22.50
CA ILE A 15 9.37 4.31 -22.71
C ILE A 15 9.61 3.63 -21.35
N TRP A 16 10.32 4.31 -20.45
CA TRP A 16 10.64 3.75 -19.13
C TRP A 16 9.40 3.56 -18.25
N GLY A 17 8.44 4.47 -18.34
CA GLY A 17 7.17 4.37 -17.64
C GLY A 17 6.37 3.13 -18.06
N ARG A 18 6.27 2.84 -19.35
CA ARG A 18 5.62 1.62 -19.85
C ARG A 18 6.34 0.35 -19.41
N ILE A 19 7.66 0.33 -19.53
CA ILE A 19 8.47 -0.83 -19.10
C ILE A 19 8.27 -1.08 -17.61
N SER A 20 8.38 -0.05 -16.76
CA SER A 20 8.21 -0.20 -15.32
C SER A 20 6.79 -0.64 -14.94
N SER A 21 5.77 -0.09 -15.59
CA SER A 21 4.37 -0.48 -15.33
C SER A 21 4.09 -1.93 -15.73
N ILE A 22 4.56 -2.37 -16.90
CA ILE A 22 4.41 -3.76 -17.35
C ILE A 22 5.16 -4.71 -16.40
N THR A 23 6.38 -4.35 -15.99
CA THR A 23 7.17 -5.14 -15.04
C THR A 23 6.48 -5.24 -13.69
N ALA A 24 5.92 -4.14 -13.18
CA ALA A 24 5.19 -4.13 -11.92
C ALA A 24 3.93 -5.01 -11.99
N ILE A 25 3.14 -4.91 -13.06
CA ILE A 25 1.96 -5.76 -13.26
C ILE A 25 2.36 -7.23 -13.35
N ALA A 26 3.41 -7.56 -14.10
CA ALA A 26 3.91 -8.93 -14.19
C ALA A 26 4.38 -9.47 -12.84
N ALA A 27 5.10 -8.67 -12.05
CA ALA A 27 5.55 -9.06 -10.72
C ALA A 27 4.36 -9.29 -9.77
N LEU A 28 3.35 -8.43 -9.81
CA LEU A 28 2.13 -8.59 -9.00
C LEU A 28 1.34 -9.84 -9.41
N MET A 29 1.26 -10.16 -10.69
CA MET A 29 0.59 -11.37 -11.19
C MET A 29 1.35 -12.65 -10.85
N LEU A 30 2.68 -12.60 -10.78
CA LEU A 30 3.49 -13.75 -10.39
C LEU A 30 3.16 -14.26 -8.99
N VAL A 31 2.78 -13.39 -8.05
CA VAL A 31 2.48 -13.79 -6.66
C VAL A 31 1.32 -14.77 -6.58
N PRO A 32 0.09 -14.45 -7.06
CA PRO A 32 -1.02 -15.40 -7.02
C PRO A 32 -0.78 -16.65 -7.87
N ILE A 33 -0.08 -16.52 -9.01
CA ILE A 33 0.28 -17.66 -9.87
C ILE A 33 1.23 -18.60 -9.13
N ALA A 34 2.27 -18.07 -8.48
CA ALA A 34 3.22 -18.87 -7.73
C ALA A 34 2.57 -19.59 -6.55
N ILE A 35 1.66 -18.92 -5.83
CA ILE A 35 0.91 -19.53 -4.73
C ILE A 35 0.00 -20.64 -5.26
N SER A 36 -0.75 -20.38 -6.32
CA SER A 36 -1.64 -21.38 -6.93
C SER A 36 -0.88 -22.60 -7.44
N ALA A 37 0.30 -22.38 -8.02
CA ALA A 37 1.15 -23.47 -8.51
C ALA A 37 1.78 -24.26 -7.36
N HIS A 38 2.26 -23.58 -6.30
CA HIS A 38 2.92 -24.24 -5.18
C HIS A 38 1.95 -25.12 -4.38
N TYR A 39 0.74 -24.64 -4.14
CA TYR A 39 -0.29 -25.37 -3.38
C TYR A 39 -1.23 -26.20 -4.24
N ASN A 40 -1.04 -26.21 -5.56
CA ASN A 40 -1.93 -26.84 -6.55
C ASN A 40 -3.42 -26.46 -6.36
N ALA A 41 -3.64 -25.19 -6.00
CA ALA A 41 -4.94 -24.61 -5.66
C ALA A 41 -5.35 -23.59 -6.72
N TRP A 42 -5.73 -24.08 -7.90
CA TRP A 42 -6.20 -23.22 -8.98
C TRP A 42 -7.67 -22.86 -8.79
N PRO A 43 -8.05 -21.59 -8.95
CA PRO A 43 -9.44 -21.19 -8.86
C PRO A 43 -10.25 -21.77 -10.01
N GLU A 44 -11.49 -22.18 -9.74
CA GLU A 44 -12.44 -22.58 -10.77
C GLU A 44 -12.73 -21.40 -11.72
N ALA A 45 -12.58 -21.61 -13.02
CA ALA A 45 -12.74 -20.55 -14.03
C ALA A 45 -14.11 -19.83 -13.92
N GLY A 46 -15.20 -20.56 -13.63
CA GLY A 46 -16.53 -19.99 -13.46
C GLY A 46 -16.64 -19.04 -12.27
N LYS A 47 -16.06 -19.41 -11.12
CA LYS A 47 -16.04 -18.57 -9.91
C LYS A 47 -15.18 -17.33 -10.12
N LEU A 48 -14.01 -17.50 -10.76
CA LEU A 48 -13.13 -16.41 -11.12
C LEU A 48 -13.83 -15.38 -12.03
N PHE A 49 -14.49 -15.87 -13.08
CA PHE A 49 -15.18 -15.01 -14.04
C PHE A 49 -16.35 -14.25 -13.41
N ASN A 50 -17.09 -14.87 -12.51
CA ASN A 50 -18.17 -14.21 -11.77
C ASN A 50 -17.66 -13.14 -10.82
N ALA A 51 -16.54 -13.37 -10.13
CA ALA A 51 -15.90 -12.37 -9.30
C ALA A 51 -15.39 -11.19 -10.14
N MET A 52 -14.75 -11.45 -11.28
CA MET A 52 -14.24 -10.43 -12.19
C MET A 52 -15.33 -9.52 -12.75
N LYS A 53 -16.53 -10.02 -13.04
CA LYS A 53 -17.67 -9.20 -13.51
C LYS A 53 -18.05 -8.08 -12.55
N VAL A 54 -17.85 -8.28 -11.26
CA VAL A 54 -18.15 -7.26 -10.24
C VAL A 54 -16.95 -6.36 -10.00
N VAL A 55 -15.77 -6.92 -9.88
CA VAL A 55 -14.55 -6.20 -9.50
C VAL A 55 -14.03 -5.30 -10.63
N ILE A 56 -13.99 -5.82 -11.86
CA ILE A 56 -13.42 -5.08 -12.99
C ILE A 56 -14.12 -3.74 -13.24
N PRO A 57 -15.46 -3.65 -13.35
CA PRO A 57 -16.11 -2.38 -13.63
C PRO A 57 -15.82 -1.31 -12.58
N VAL A 58 -15.86 -1.69 -11.30
CA VAL A 58 -15.61 -0.77 -10.18
C VAL A 58 -14.21 -0.20 -10.24
N TYR A 59 -13.20 -1.06 -10.33
CA TYR A 59 -11.80 -0.63 -10.34
C TYR A 59 -11.39 0.07 -11.65
N TRP A 60 -11.96 -0.31 -12.79
CA TRP A 60 -11.65 0.35 -14.05
C TRP A 60 -12.22 1.76 -14.11
N ILE A 61 -13.45 1.97 -13.65
CA ILE A 61 -14.05 3.30 -13.61
C ILE A 61 -13.23 4.21 -12.69
N SER A 62 -12.86 3.71 -11.49
CA SER A 62 -12.00 4.44 -10.56
C SER A 62 -10.63 4.76 -11.17
N GLY A 63 -9.96 3.74 -11.73
CA GLY A 63 -8.64 3.92 -12.33
C GLY A 63 -8.62 4.89 -13.52
N ILE A 64 -9.64 4.86 -14.38
CA ILE A 64 -9.77 5.81 -15.47
C ILE A 64 -9.97 7.24 -14.93
N ALA A 65 -10.85 7.42 -13.94
CA ALA A 65 -11.06 8.71 -13.30
C ALA A 65 -9.79 9.25 -12.65
N GLU A 66 -9.02 8.38 -11.97
CA GLU A 66 -7.74 8.75 -11.35
C GLU A 66 -6.70 9.22 -12.38
N VAL A 67 -6.58 8.52 -13.52
CA VAL A 67 -5.64 8.94 -14.58
C VAL A 67 -5.99 10.31 -15.10
N PHE A 68 -7.26 10.56 -15.43
CA PHE A 68 -7.70 11.87 -15.94
C PHE A 68 -7.53 12.99 -14.90
N THR A 69 -7.67 12.66 -13.62
CA THR A 69 -7.53 13.65 -12.55
C THR A 69 -6.08 13.97 -12.27
N TYR A 70 -5.22 12.97 -12.13
CA TYR A 70 -3.86 13.17 -11.61
C TYR A 70 -2.80 13.38 -12.69
N ALA A 71 -2.98 12.85 -13.91
CA ALA A 71 -1.99 13.01 -14.95
C ALA A 71 -1.70 14.48 -15.32
N PRO A 72 -2.70 15.37 -15.44
CA PRO A 72 -2.44 16.79 -15.70
C PRO A 72 -1.71 17.49 -14.53
N MET A 73 -1.84 16.99 -13.31
CA MET A 73 -1.25 17.61 -12.12
C MET A 73 0.18 17.17 -11.87
N LEU A 74 0.50 15.90 -12.17
CA LEU A 74 1.78 15.29 -11.84
C LEU A 74 2.73 15.17 -13.03
N GLY A 75 2.21 15.34 -14.26
CA GLY A 75 2.93 15.04 -15.48
C GLY A 75 3.08 13.54 -15.74
N ALA A 76 3.66 13.17 -16.88
CA ALA A 76 3.77 11.77 -17.29
C ALA A 76 4.66 10.95 -16.34
N GLY A 77 5.82 11.46 -15.97
CA GLY A 77 6.76 10.78 -15.10
C GLY A 77 6.20 10.54 -13.69
N GLY A 78 5.64 11.59 -13.09
CA GLY A 78 4.99 11.51 -11.78
C GLY A 78 3.82 10.53 -11.78
N THR A 79 3.02 10.53 -12.86
CA THR A 79 1.88 9.63 -13.01
C THR A 79 2.31 8.17 -13.08
N TYR A 80 3.21 7.79 -13.98
CA TYR A 80 3.71 6.41 -14.07
C TYR A 80 4.24 5.90 -12.73
N LEU A 81 5.06 6.72 -12.07
CA LEU A 81 5.67 6.34 -10.81
C LEU A 81 4.65 6.21 -9.69
N SER A 82 3.66 7.11 -9.65
CA SER A 82 2.59 7.08 -8.65
C SER A 82 1.70 5.85 -8.79
N PHE A 83 1.33 5.47 -10.01
CA PHE A 83 0.51 4.27 -10.24
C PHE A 83 1.26 2.98 -9.90
N VAL A 84 2.57 2.91 -10.14
CA VAL A 84 3.37 1.74 -9.76
C VAL A 84 3.57 1.66 -8.23
N THR A 85 3.82 2.78 -7.57
CA THR A 85 4.13 2.82 -6.13
C THR A 85 2.91 2.97 -5.22
N GLY A 86 1.74 3.35 -5.79
CA GLY A 86 0.49 3.49 -5.06
C GLY A 86 0.42 4.71 -4.13
N ASN A 87 -0.67 4.81 -3.39
CA ASN A 87 -0.96 5.88 -2.43
C ASN A 87 -0.89 7.29 -3.05
N ILE A 88 -1.56 7.46 -4.20
CA ILE A 88 -1.48 8.68 -5.01
C ILE A 88 -2.08 9.86 -4.26
N THR A 89 -3.33 9.76 -3.86
CA THR A 89 -4.13 10.86 -3.31
C THR A 89 -3.57 11.38 -1.98
N ASN A 90 -3.19 10.49 -1.08
CA ASN A 90 -2.83 10.89 0.27
C ASN A 90 -1.35 11.25 0.44
N LEU A 91 -0.49 10.75 -0.44
CA LEU A 91 0.96 10.93 -0.27
C LEU A 91 1.64 11.50 -1.50
N LYS A 92 1.45 10.89 -2.67
CA LYS A 92 2.22 11.26 -3.87
C LYS A 92 1.79 12.60 -4.45
N LEU A 93 0.48 12.83 -4.54
CA LEU A 93 -0.08 14.07 -5.06
C LEU A 93 0.34 15.29 -4.21
N PRO A 94 0.09 15.33 -2.89
CA PRO A 94 0.54 16.46 -2.08
C PRO A 94 2.06 16.62 -2.08
N CYS A 95 2.83 15.53 -2.10
CA CYS A 95 4.29 15.61 -2.18
C CYS A 95 4.75 16.26 -3.49
N GLY A 96 4.18 15.86 -4.64
CA GLY A 96 4.51 16.45 -5.93
C GLY A 96 4.10 17.93 -6.04
N LEU A 97 2.88 18.27 -5.60
CA LEU A 97 2.37 19.65 -5.63
C LEU A 97 3.18 20.58 -4.73
N ASN A 98 3.46 20.19 -3.48
CA ASN A 98 4.28 20.98 -2.57
C ASN A 98 5.70 21.19 -3.09
N ALA A 99 6.28 20.17 -3.72
CA ALA A 99 7.62 20.32 -4.32
C ALA A 99 7.62 21.31 -5.49
N MET A 100 6.61 21.30 -6.34
CA MET A 100 6.46 22.27 -7.42
C MET A 100 6.22 23.68 -6.89
N GLU A 101 5.38 23.83 -5.87
CA GLU A 101 5.13 25.12 -5.20
C GLU A 101 6.40 25.70 -4.59
N ASN A 102 7.14 24.88 -3.84
CA ASN A 102 8.41 25.30 -3.22
C ASN A 102 9.48 25.68 -4.25
N ALA A 103 9.46 25.05 -5.43
CA ALA A 103 10.35 25.38 -6.53
C ALA A 103 9.87 26.57 -7.39
N GLY A 104 8.67 27.09 -7.15
CA GLY A 104 8.08 28.18 -7.93
C GLY A 104 7.75 27.81 -9.37
N VAL A 105 7.54 26.51 -9.66
CA VAL A 105 7.20 26.01 -11.00
C VAL A 105 5.73 25.63 -11.09
N ARG A 106 5.19 25.72 -12.31
CA ARG A 106 3.78 25.38 -12.53
C ARG A 106 3.61 23.89 -12.79
N ALA A 107 2.51 23.32 -12.29
CA ALA A 107 2.02 22.04 -12.78
C ALA A 107 1.84 22.12 -14.31
N ASN A 108 2.08 21.02 -15.00
CA ASN A 108 1.99 20.92 -16.46
C ASN A 108 3.05 21.74 -17.25
N SER A 109 4.17 22.16 -16.60
CA SER A 109 5.38 22.64 -17.27
C SER A 109 6.44 21.52 -17.31
N GLU A 110 7.42 21.61 -18.23
CA GLU A 110 8.50 20.62 -18.30
C GLU A 110 9.31 20.55 -16.99
N GLU A 111 9.58 21.70 -16.38
CA GLU A 111 10.26 21.81 -15.09
C GLU A 111 9.38 21.22 -13.96
N GLY A 112 8.08 21.49 -13.97
CA GLY A 112 7.13 20.95 -13.00
C GLY A 112 7.04 19.44 -13.08
N GLU A 113 7.05 18.86 -14.28
CA GLU A 113 7.06 17.41 -14.49
C GLU A 113 8.33 16.75 -13.91
N VAL A 114 9.48 17.34 -14.12
CA VAL A 114 10.75 16.83 -13.57
C VAL A 114 10.72 16.88 -12.04
N ILE A 115 10.32 18.01 -11.47
CA ILE A 115 10.31 18.22 -10.02
C ILE A 115 9.30 17.30 -9.35
N SER A 116 8.08 17.18 -9.89
CA SER A 116 7.08 16.25 -9.36
C SER A 116 7.56 14.79 -9.41
N THR A 117 8.20 14.39 -10.51
CA THR A 117 8.74 13.03 -10.67
C THR A 117 9.82 12.75 -9.61
N ILE A 118 10.73 13.67 -9.36
CA ILE A 118 11.78 13.52 -8.33
C ILE A 118 11.16 13.44 -6.93
N ALA A 119 10.22 14.33 -6.63
CA ALA A 119 9.54 14.35 -5.34
C ALA A 119 8.79 13.04 -5.06
N ILE A 120 8.06 12.53 -6.05
CA ILE A 120 7.33 11.27 -5.97
C ILE A 120 8.29 10.08 -5.82
N ALA A 121 9.42 10.08 -6.54
CA ALA A 121 10.45 9.05 -6.40
C ALA A 121 11.02 9.04 -4.96
N SER A 122 11.39 10.20 -4.44
CA SER A 122 11.88 10.33 -3.06
C SER A 122 10.85 9.87 -2.03
N SER A 123 9.59 10.26 -2.22
CA SER A 123 8.48 9.82 -1.38
C SER A 123 8.29 8.30 -1.43
N ALA A 124 8.41 7.67 -2.62
CA ALA A 124 8.29 6.23 -2.77
C ALA A 124 9.40 5.48 -2.04
N ILE A 125 10.64 5.92 -2.19
CA ILE A 125 11.80 5.33 -1.50
C ILE A 125 11.64 5.45 0.02
N THR A 126 11.33 6.64 0.52
CA THR A 126 11.12 6.90 1.95
C THR A 126 10.02 6.02 2.52
N THR A 127 8.87 5.93 1.84
CA THR A 127 7.76 5.07 2.27
C THR A 127 8.16 3.60 2.33
N THR A 128 8.89 3.13 1.31
CA THR A 128 9.37 1.73 1.26
C THR A 128 10.32 1.43 2.41
N ILE A 129 11.24 2.34 2.73
CA ILE A 129 12.17 2.18 3.86
C ILE A 129 11.39 2.13 5.18
N ILE A 130 10.46 3.05 5.39
CA ILE A 130 9.62 3.09 6.61
C ILE A 130 8.83 1.79 6.76
N LEU A 131 8.22 1.30 5.67
CA LEU A 131 7.48 0.03 5.69
C LEU A 131 8.41 -1.15 5.99
N ALA A 132 9.58 -1.22 5.39
CA ALA A 132 10.55 -2.28 5.64
C ALA A 132 10.99 -2.30 7.12
N VAL A 133 11.35 -1.15 7.67
CA VAL A 133 11.68 -1.00 9.09
C VAL A 133 10.50 -1.38 9.98
N GLY A 134 9.29 -0.93 9.64
CA GLY A 134 8.06 -1.26 10.37
C GLY A 134 7.78 -2.77 10.40
N VAL A 135 7.92 -3.46 9.27
CA VAL A 135 7.74 -4.91 9.18
C VAL A 135 8.79 -5.66 9.99
N LEU A 136 10.07 -5.25 9.89
CA LEU A 136 11.15 -5.86 10.68
C LEU A 136 10.92 -5.67 12.18
N ALA A 137 10.56 -4.45 12.60
CA ALA A 137 10.22 -4.16 13.98
C ALA A 137 9.01 -4.99 14.45
N ALA A 138 7.93 -5.02 13.69
CA ALA A 138 6.74 -5.81 14.02
C ALA A 138 7.06 -7.31 14.16
N THR A 139 7.90 -7.85 13.27
CA THR A 139 8.33 -9.26 13.32
C THR A 139 9.17 -9.55 14.56
N TYR A 140 10.09 -8.65 14.90
CA TYR A 140 10.91 -8.75 16.10
C TYR A 140 10.07 -8.73 17.38
N PHE A 141 9.16 -7.76 17.49
CA PHE A 141 8.27 -7.65 18.65
C PHE A 141 7.30 -8.84 18.76
N ALA A 142 6.74 -9.30 17.66
CA ALA A 142 5.85 -10.46 17.65
C ALA A 142 6.55 -11.73 18.14
N LYS A 143 7.81 -11.92 17.75
CA LYS A 143 8.62 -13.08 18.17
C LYS A 143 9.05 -13.00 19.63
N HIS A 144 9.45 -11.81 20.12
CA HIS A 144 10.04 -11.65 21.44
C HIS A 144 9.01 -11.49 22.55
N TRP A 145 7.89 -10.82 22.29
CA TRP A 145 6.88 -10.49 23.30
C TRP A 145 5.62 -11.35 23.21
N ARG A 146 5.60 -12.38 22.39
CA ARG A 146 4.41 -13.23 22.16
C ARG A 146 3.13 -12.44 21.88
N ILE A 147 3.27 -11.22 21.38
CA ILE A 147 2.14 -10.38 20.99
C ILE A 147 1.58 -10.95 19.71
N SER A 148 0.29 -11.25 19.71
CA SER A 148 -0.40 -11.65 18.47
C SER A 148 -0.24 -10.53 17.42
N ILE A 149 0.15 -10.89 16.20
CA ILE A 149 0.28 -9.95 15.07
C ILE A 149 -1.08 -9.29 14.75
N PHE A 150 -2.18 -9.92 15.14
CA PHE A 150 -3.52 -9.48 14.84
C PHE A 150 -3.86 -8.06 15.37
N PRO A 151 -3.59 -7.66 16.64
CA PRO A 151 -3.83 -6.29 17.09
C PRO A 151 -2.97 -5.26 16.36
N ILE A 152 -1.74 -5.62 15.99
CA ILE A 152 -0.85 -4.73 15.22
C ILE A 152 -1.39 -4.54 13.80
N MET A 153 -1.84 -5.60 13.14
CA MET A 153 -2.47 -5.50 11.82
C MET A 153 -3.76 -4.67 11.86
N VAL A 154 -4.61 -4.89 12.86
CA VAL A 154 -5.83 -4.08 13.04
C VAL A 154 -5.45 -2.62 13.26
N GLY A 155 -4.46 -2.31 14.08
CA GLY A 155 -3.97 -0.94 14.31
C GLY A 155 -3.44 -0.29 13.03
N VAL A 156 -2.65 -0.99 12.24
CA VAL A 156 -2.11 -0.49 10.96
C VAL A 156 -3.23 -0.27 9.93
N ILE A 157 -4.14 -1.22 9.77
CA ILE A 157 -5.29 -1.09 8.87
C ILE A 157 -6.15 0.11 9.27
N THR A 158 -6.38 0.30 10.57
CA THR A 158 -7.20 1.41 11.05
C THR A 158 -6.48 2.76 10.92
N LEU A 159 -5.16 2.80 11.07
CA LEU A 159 -4.36 4.01 10.77
C LEU A 159 -4.42 4.38 9.28
N ILE A 160 -4.39 3.40 8.39
CA ILE A 160 -4.56 3.61 6.96
C ILE A 160 -5.96 4.15 6.66
N PHE A 161 -7.00 3.58 7.26
CA PHE A 161 -8.38 4.09 7.13
C PHE A 161 -8.56 5.49 7.75
N ALA A 162 -7.96 5.76 8.89
CA ALA A 162 -8.01 7.07 9.54
C ALA A 162 -7.34 8.16 8.70
N SER A 163 -6.28 7.83 7.96
CA SER A 163 -5.61 8.78 7.07
C SER A 163 -6.46 9.18 5.85
N THR A 164 -7.47 8.37 5.51
CA THR A 164 -8.36 8.64 4.37
C THR A 164 -9.62 9.43 4.74
N MET A 165 -10.00 9.50 6.01
CA MET A 165 -11.29 10.05 6.45
C MET A 165 -11.25 11.30 7.33
N GLY A 166 -10.14 12.05 7.35
CA GLY A 166 -10.01 13.32 8.10
C GLY A 166 -9.93 13.14 9.64
N VAL A 167 -8.95 13.18 10.04
CA VAL A 167 -7.83 12.71 10.80
C VAL A 167 -7.88 12.84 12.35
N GLY A 168 -8.54 13.79 12.93
CA GLY A 168 -8.38 14.05 14.38
C GLY A 168 -9.13 13.09 15.29
N THR A 169 -10.39 12.91 15.04
CA THR A 169 -11.31 12.12 15.88
C THR A 169 -11.17 10.62 15.69
N LEU A 170 -10.84 10.18 14.47
CA LEU A 170 -10.71 8.75 14.16
C LEU A 170 -9.47 8.11 14.78
N ILE A 171 -8.36 8.83 14.92
CA ILE A 171 -7.16 8.32 15.61
C ILE A 171 -7.47 7.96 17.06
N PHE A 172 -8.18 8.82 17.78
CA PHE A 172 -8.58 8.55 19.16
C PHE A 172 -9.53 7.36 19.28
N VAL A 173 -10.56 7.30 18.43
CA VAL A 173 -11.51 6.17 18.40
C VAL A 173 -10.79 4.87 18.08
N THR A 174 -9.82 4.89 17.18
CA THR A 174 -9.06 3.71 16.77
C THR A 174 -8.14 3.20 17.86
N ILE A 175 -7.43 4.09 18.55
CA ILE A 175 -6.56 3.71 19.67
C ILE A 175 -7.40 3.08 20.77
N ILE A 176 -8.54 3.70 21.12
CA ILE A 176 -9.45 3.18 22.14
C ILE A 176 -10.03 1.83 21.70
N ALA A 177 -10.50 1.69 20.47
CA ALA A 177 -11.04 0.44 19.94
C ALA A 177 -10.00 -0.69 19.91
N SER A 178 -8.75 -0.38 19.55
CA SER A 178 -7.64 -1.34 19.54
C SER A 178 -7.27 -1.78 20.96
N LEU A 179 -7.24 -0.86 21.91
CA LEU A 179 -6.98 -1.15 23.32
C LEU A 179 -8.10 -1.99 23.95
N LEU A 180 -9.36 -1.63 23.66
CA LEU A 180 -10.51 -2.40 24.13
C LEU A 180 -10.58 -3.78 23.50
N GLY A 181 -10.27 -3.90 22.20
CA GLY A 181 -10.16 -5.18 21.51
C GLY A 181 -9.06 -6.07 22.09
N ALA A 182 -7.87 -5.52 22.33
CA ALA A 182 -6.75 -6.24 22.95
C ALA A 182 -7.10 -6.67 24.40
N PHE A 183 -7.74 -5.80 25.16
CA PHE A 183 -8.21 -6.09 26.53
C PHE A 183 -9.30 -7.17 26.53
N ALA A 184 -10.26 -7.10 25.62
CA ALA A 184 -11.31 -8.11 25.48
C ALA A 184 -10.70 -9.47 25.10
N MET A 185 -9.76 -9.51 24.14
CA MET A 185 -9.07 -10.74 23.74
C MET A 185 -8.24 -11.34 24.90
N TYR A 186 -7.63 -10.49 25.73
CA TYR A 186 -6.93 -10.92 26.95
C TYR A 186 -7.92 -11.50 27.98
N LYS A 187 -9.02 -10.80 28.26
CA LYS A 187 -10.02 -11.20 29.25
C LYS A 187 -10.79 -12.46 28.84
N PHE A 188 -11.07 -12.65 27.55
CA PHE A 188 -11.74 -13.84 27.01
C PHE A 188 -10.78 -15.01 26.75
N GLY A 189 -9.49 -14.87 27.03
CA GLY A 189 -8.50 -15.94 26.88
C GLY A 189 -8.27 -16.36 25.42
N TRP A 190 -8.58 -15.52 24.45
CA TRP A 190 -8.34 -15.81 23.04
C TRP A 190 -6.84 -15.75 22.70
N LEU A 191 -6.06 -15.03 23.52
CA LEU A 191 -4.60 -14.95 23.41
C LEU A 191 -3.88 -16.13 24.07
N ASP A 192 -4.60 -16.95 24.86
CA ASP A 192 -3.99 -18.13 25.48
C ASP A 192 -3.62 -19.15 24.40
N SER A 193 -2.39 -19.62 24.43
CA SER A 193 -1.93 -20.69 23.55
C SER A 193 -2.78 -21.95 23.72
N LYS A 194 -2.85 -22.81 22.70
CA LYS A 194 -3.59 -24.09 22.80
C LYS A 194 -3.16 -24.92 24.00
N GLU A 195 -1.91 -24.81 24.41
CA GLU A 195 -1.33 -25.49 25.57
C GLU A 195 -1.84 -24.91 26.91
N GLU A 196 -1.89 -23.57 27.02
CA GLU A 196 -2.42 -22.91 28.22
C GLU A 196 -3.92 -23.14 28.39
N ARG A 197 -4.69 -23.19 27.28
CA ARG A 197 -6.12 -23.56 27.33
C ARG A 197 -6.34 -25.00 27.80
N LYS A 198 -5.47 -25.94 27.38
CA LYS A 198 -5.48 -27.31 27.87
C LYS A 198 -5.13 -27.40 29.36
N ALA A 199 -4.09 -26.67 29.79
CA ALA A 199 -3.67 -26.60 31.18
C ALA A 199 -4.77 -25.99 32.10
N LYS A 200 -5.41 -24.88 31.67
CA LYS A 200 -6.53 -24.27 32.42
C LYS A 200 -7.76 -25.19 32.47
N LYS A 201 -8.08 -25.91 31.40
CA LYS A 201 -9.17 -26.91 31.42
C LYS A 201 -8.85 -28.10 32.33
N ALA A 202 -7.62 -28.60 32.33
CA ALA A 202 -7.21 -29.68 33.20
C ALA A 202 -7.20 -29.27 34.68
N ALA A 203 -6.81 -28.02 34.99
CA ALA A 203 -6.86 -27.49 36.35
C ALA A 203 -8.30 -27.27 36.85
N LYS A 204 -9.23 -26.92 35.97
CA LYS A 204 -10.66 -26.75 36.29
C LYS A 204 -11.41 -28.06 36.47
N ALA A 205 -10.96 -29.15 35.87
CA ALA A 205 -11.51 -30.48 35.99
C ALA A 205 -11.05 -31.22 37.27
N LYS A 206 -10.04 -30.68 37.97
CA LYS A 206 -9.53 -31.21 39.27
C LYS A 206 -10.11 -30.52 40.50
N LYS A 207 -10.99 -29.54 40.32
CA LYS A 207 -11.78 -28.87 41.37
C LYS A 207 -13.22 -29.32 41.27
#